data_f8e1bba167ad43fae939fb9dcd475c2e
#
_entry.id   f8e1bba167ad43fae939fb9dcd475c2e
#
_cell.length_a   1.000
_cell.length_b   1.000
_cell.length_c   1.000
_cell.angle_alpha   90.00
_cell.angle_beta   90.00
_cell.angle_gamma   90.00
#
_symmetry.space_group_name_H-M   'P 1'
#
loop_
_entity.id
_entity.type
_entity.pdbx_description
1 polymer ?
#
loop_
_entity_poly.entity_id
_entity_poly.type
_entity_poly.pdbx_seq_one_letter_code
_entity_poly.pdbx_strand_id
1 'polypeptide(L)'
;SWLINSKINRPTRWAGGEASTVPAPLLAAPPLILLKPGTTGTLRLLRTESDILPVDRETLFELSIASVPSGKVENQSVKVAMRSVFKLFWRPEGLPGDPLEAYQQLRWTRNSQGVQLTNPTPYYINLIQLSVNGKALSNAGVVPPKSQRQTSWCQAIAPCHVAWRAINDYGGLSAKKEQNLP
;
A
#
# COMPACT_ATOMS: atom_id res chain seq x y z
N SER A 1 -4.61 -11.57 -28.14
CA SER A 1 -5.54 -11.56 -27.01
C SER A 1 -4.84 -11.94 -25.71
N TRP A 2 -5.36 -11.47 -24.58
CA TRP A 2 -4.83 -11.74 -23.26
C TRP A 2 -5.92 -12.30 -22.36
N LEU A 3 -5.60 -13.31 -21.56
CA LEU A 3 -6.42 -13.73 -20.44
C LEU A 3 -6.02 -12.94 -19.22
N ILE A 4 -6.98 -12.20 -18.65
CA ILE A 4 -6.78 -11.36 -17.48
C ILE A 4 -7.50 -12.01 -16.30
N ASN A 5 -6.73 -12.38 -15.29
CA ASN A 5 -7.27 -12.95 -14.05
C ASN A 5 -7.04 -11.98 -12.89
N SER A 6 -8.11 -11.60 -12.21
CA SER A 6 -8.09 -10.62 -11.14
C SER A 6 -8.58 -11.22 -9.84
N LYS A 7 -7.89 -10.90 -8.75
CA LYS A 7 -8.21 -11.40 -7.41
C LYS A 7 -7.89 -10.33 -6.36
N ILE A 8 -8.73 -10.26 -5.33
CA ILE A 8 -8.49 -9.41 -4.16
C ILE A 8 -8.18 -10.29 -2.96
N ASN A 9 -7.05 -10.02 -2.31
CA ASN A 9 -6.57 -10.76 -1.15
C ASN A 9 -6.30 -9.81 0.02
N ARG A 10 -6.20 -10.38 1.22
CA ARG A 10 -5.56 -9.71 2.36
C ARG A 10 -4.10 -9.45 2.04
N PRO A 11 -3.51 -8.35 2.54
CA PRO A 11 -2.13 -8.01 2.20
C PRO A 11 -1.14 -9.03 2.74
N THR A 12 -0.15 -9.38 1.92
CA THR A 12 0.92 -10.30 2.30
C THR A 12 2.28 -9.64 2.36
N ARG A 13 2.46 -8.54 1.62
CA ARG A 13 3.77 -7.89 1.43
C ARG A 13 3.99 -6.64 2.27
N TRP A 14 2.93 -5.87 2.52
CA TRP A 14 3.08 -4.51 3.06
C TRP A 14 2.66 -4.36 4.52
N ALA A 15 2.01 -5.36 5.08
CA ALA A 15 1.40 -5.25 6.41
C ALA A 15 2.34 -5.57 7.57
N GLY A 16 3.54 -6.07 7.29
CA GLY A 16 4.52 -6.37 8.35
C GLY A 16 4.12 -7.49 9.32
N GLY A 17 3.18 -8.34 8.96
CA GLY A 17 2.67 -9.43 9.76
C GLY A 17 2.49 -10.73 8.97
N GLU A 18 2.02 -11.77 9.62
CA GLU A 18 1.68 -13.02 8.96
C GLU A 18 0.54 -12.84 7.97
N ALA A 19 0.62 -13.53 6.83
CA ALA A 19 -0.44 -13.53 5.84
C ALA A 19 -1.73 -14.09 6.46
N SER A 20 -2.82 -13.32 6.39
CA SER A 20 -4.12 -13.77 6.85
C SER A 20 -4.70 -14.80 5.89
N THR A 21 -5.21 -15.91 6.42
CA THR A 21 -5.94 -16.92 5.65
C THR A 21 -7.43 -16.56 5.48
N VAL A 22 -7.90 -15.51 6.14
CA VAL A 22 -9.28 -15.05 6.04
C VAL A 22 -9.50 -14.42 4.67
N PRO A 23 -10.53 -14.84 3.90
CA PRO A 23 -10.85 -14.24 2.62
C PRO A 23 -11.12 -12.74 2.74
N ALA A 24 -10.71 -11.96 1.74
CA ALA A 24 -11.08 -10.56 1.67
C ALA A 24 -12.58 -10.40 1.42
N PRO A 25 -13.27 -9.46 2.11
CA PRO A 25 -14.69 -9.20 1.88
C PRO A 25 -14.94 -8.32 0.65
N LEU A 26 -14.11 -8.46 -0.36
CA LEU A 26 -14.18 -7.77 -1.64
C LEU A 26 -13.93 -8.75 -2.77
N LEU A 27 -14.66 -8.57 -3.87
CA LEU A 27 -14.51 -9.35 -5.09
C LEU A 27 -14.19 -8.45 -6.28
N ALA A 28 -13.33 -8.93 -7.16
CA ALA A 28 -13.17 -8.39 -8.50
C ALA A 28 -14.09 -9.17 -9.47
N ALA A 29 -14.93 -8.47 -10.21
CA ALA A 29 -15.87 -9.07 -11.13
C ALA A 29 -15.82 -8.42 -12.52
N PRO A 30 -15.73 -9.20 -13.61
CA PRO A 30 -15.54 -10.65 -13.62
C PRO A 30 -14.11 -11.05 -13.24
N PRO A 31 -13.89 -12.22 -12.60
CA PRO A 31 -12.54 -12.63 -12.20
C PRO A 31 -11.64 -13.01 -13.38
N LEU A 32 -12.23 -13.35 -14.52
CA LEU A 32 -11.52 -13.72 -15.73
C LEU A 32 -12.11 -12.99 -16.94
N ILE A 33 -11.24 -12.34 -17.70
CA ILE A 33 -11.62 -11.59 -18.91
C ILE A 33 -10.70 -12.02 -20.06
N LEU A 34 -11.28 -12.28 -21.22
CA LEU A 34 -10.53 -12.36 -22.47
C LEU A 34 -10.44 -10.96 -23.09
N LEU A 35 -9.27 -10.34 -23.02
CA LEU A 35 -9.03 -9.01 -23.56
C LEU A 35 -8.51 -9.11 -24.98
N LYS A 36 -9.27 -8.60 -25.94
CA LYS A 36 -8.89 -8.57 -27.37
C LYS A 36 -8.05 -7.33 -27.67
N PRO A 37 -7.21 -7.37 -28.73
CA PRO A 37 -6.46 -6.20 -29.16
C PRO A 37 -7.36 -4.98 -29.41
N GLY A 38 -6.92 -3.82 -28.95
CA GLY A 38 -7.65 -2.56 -29.15
C GLY A 38 -8.92 -2.41 -28.34
N THR A 39 -9.20 -3.31 -27.38
CA THR A 39 -10.38 -3.24 -26.52
C THR A 39 -10.02 -2.89 -25.08
N THR A 40 -11.00 -2.38 -24.34
CA THR A 40 -10.88 -2.08 -22.92
C THR A 40 -11.74 -3.05 -22.11
N GLY A 41 -11.14 -3.63 -21.09
CA GLY A 41 -11.86 -4.43 -20.10
C GLY A 41 -12.19 -3.59 -18.86
N THR A 42 -13.31 -3.91 -18.21
CA THR A 42 -13.72 -3.25 -16.96
C THR A 42 -13.85 -4.28 -15.85
N LEU A 43 -13.22 -3.98 -14.71
CA LEU A 43 -13.39 -4.72 -13.46
C LEU A 43 -14.25 -3.91 -12.52
N ARG A 44 -15.21 -4.58 -11.89
CA ARG A 44 -15.96 -4.03 -10.77
C ARG A 44 -15.41 -4.58 -9.47
N LEU A 45 -15.26 -3.71 -8.50
CA LEU A 45 -14.89 -4.09 -7.14
C LEU A 45 -16.14 -4.09 -6.29
N LEU A 46 -16.51 -5.27 -5.79
CA LEU A 46 -17.77 -5.48 -5.07
C LEU A 46 -17.48 -5.81 -3.62
N ARG A 47 -18.19 -5.13 -2.71
CA ARG A 47 -18.17 -5.45 -1.29
C ARG A 47 -19.04 -6.68 -1.03
N THR A 48 -18.51 -7.66 -0.28
CA THR A 48 -19.26 -8.81 0.19
C THR A 48 -19.56 -8.67 1.69
N GLU A 49 -20.51 -9.43 2.19
CA GLU A 49 -20.88 -9.45 3.62
C GLU A 49 -20.10 -10.51 4.41
N SER A 50 -19.04 -11.06 3.85
CA SER A 50 -18.31 -12.16 4.47
C SER A 50 -17.51 -11.77 5.71
N ASP A 51 -17.27 -10.48 5.92
CA ASP A 51 -16.55 -9.96 7.09
C ASP A 51 -16.95 -8.51 7.38
N ILE A 52 -16.78 -8.10 8.63
CA ILE A 52 -17.04 -6.73 9.09
C ILE A 52 -15.72 -5.96 9.05
N LEU A 53 -15.70 -4.86 8.31
CA LEU A 53 -14.55 -3.97 8.27
C LEU A 53 -14.69 -2.85 9.31
N PRO A 54 -13.57 -2.39 9.91
CA PRO A 54 -13.59 -1.22 10.79
C PRO A 54 -14.20 -0.02 10.07
N VAL A 55 -14.98 0.77 10.81
CA VAL A 55 -15.62 2.00 10.29
C VAL A 55 -14.86 3.26 10.66
N ASP A 56 -13.84 3.14 11.53
CA ASP A 56 -13.07 4.25 12.06
C ASP A 56 -11.71 4.44 11.39
N ARG A 57 -11.39 3.61 10.42
CA ARG A 57 -10.10 3.62 9.71
C ARG A 57 -10.17 2.93 8.37
N GLU A 58 -9.17 3.17 7.54
CA GLU A 58 -8.97 2.42 6.29
C GLU A 58 -8.56 0.97 6.56
N THR A 59 -8.87 0.10 5.59
CA THR A 59 -8.37 -1.28 5.53
C THR A 59 -7.65 -1.50 4.21
N LEU A 60 -6.47 -2.13 4.26
CA LEU A 60 -5.65 -2.42 3.09
C LEU A 60 -5.93 -3.82 2.55
N PHE A 61 -6.09 -3.91 1.24
CA PHE A 61 -6.15 -5.15 0.46
C PHE A 61 -5.14 -5.12 -0.68
N GLU A 62 -4.93 -6.26 -1.30
CA GLU A 62 -4.16 -6.40 -2.53
C GLU A 62 -5.06 -6.76 -3.69
N LEU A 63 -5.00 -5.98 -4.77
CA LEU A 63 -5.58 -6.34 -6.07
C LEU A 63 -4.48 -6.91 -6.95
N SER A 64 -4.58 -8.21 -7.24
CA SER A 64 -3.64 -8.92 -8.11
C SER A 64 -4.27 -9.09 -9.48
N ILE A 65 -3.59 -8.64 -10.52
CA ILE A 65 -4.01 -8.79 -11.91
C ILE A 65 -2.93 -9.57 -12.65
N ALA A 66 -3.27 -10.78 -13.06
CA ALA A 66 -2.40 -11.63 -13.88
C ALA A 66 -2.84 -11.56 -15.34
N SER A 67 -1.87 -11.36 -16.23
CA SER A 67 -2.07 -11.27 -17.68
C SER A 67 -1.30 -12.38 -18.36
N VAL A 68 -2.00 -13.25 -19.07
CA VAL A 68 -1.41 -14.38 -19.78
C VAL A 68 -1.77 -14.26 -21.25
N PRO A 69 -0.80 -14.31 -22.20
CA PRO A 69 -1.12 -14.32 -23.61
C PRO A 69 -1.99 -15.54 -23.96
N SER A 70 -3.08 -15.32 -24.66
CA SER A 70 -3.94 -16.38 -25.19
C SER A 70 -3.72 -16.56 -26.69
N GLY A 71 -3.83 -17.79 -27.17
CA GLY A 71 -3.66 -18.13 -28.58
C GLY A 71 -2.76 -19.34 -28.79
N LYS A 72 -2.63 -19.77 -30.06
CA LYS A 72 -1.77 -20.89 -30.41
C LYS A 72 -0.32 -20.54 -30.14
N VAL A 73 0.42 -21.47 -29.56
CA VAL A 73 1.88 -21.37 -29.44
C VAL A 73 2.47 -21.64 -30.80
N GLU A 74 3.05 -20.60 -31.42
CA GLU A 74 3.89 -20.81 -32.60
C GLU A 74 5.23 -21.36 -32.14
N ASN A 75 5.77 -22.32 -32.92
CA ASN A 75 7.12 -22.84 -32.67
C ASN A 75 8.12 -21.68 -32.70
N GLN A 76 8.87 -21.49 -31.61
CA GLN A 76 9.89 -20.44 -31.37
C GLN A 76 9.39 -19.10 -30.78
N SER A 77 8.15 -18.99 -30.30
CA SER A 77 7.72 -17.81 -29.56
C SER A 77 7.86 -18.02 -28.05
N VAL A 78 8.39 -17.00 -27.37
CA VAL A 78 8.39 -16.94 -25.90
C VAL A 78 7.13 -16.21 -25.46
N LYS A 79 6.33 -16.85 -24.58
CA LYS A 79 5.18 -16.22 -23.95
C LYS A 79 5.55 -15.80 -22.54
N VAL A 80 5.30 -14.55 -22.23
CA VAL A 80 5.57 -13.98 -20.90
C VAL A 80 4.23 -13.69 -20.23
N ALA A 81 4.03 -14.28 -19.07
CA ALA A 81 2.93 -13.93 -18.18
C ALA A 81 3.39 -12.84 -17.21
N MET A 82 2.53 -11.87 -16.97
CA MET A 82 2.81 -10.78 -16.04
C MET A 82 1.78 -10.77 -14.91
N ARG A 83 2.25 -10.39 -13.73
CA ARG A 83 1.36 -10.14 -12.58
C ARG A 83 1.66 -8.77 -12.02
N SER A 84 0.63 -7.95 -11.91
CA SER A 84 0.67 -6.66 -11.24
C SER A 84 -0.09 -6.75 -9.93
N VAL A 85 0.49 -6.21 -8.88
CA VAL A 85 -0.13 -6.20 -7.55
C VAL A 85 -0.26 -4.75 -7.11
N PHE A 86 -1.48 -4.34 -6.85
CA PHE A 86 -1.84 -2.99 -6.43
C PHE A 86 -2.31 -2.99 -4.99
N LYS A 87 -2.00 -1.91 -4.27
CA LYS A 87 -2.63 -1.63 -2.98
C LYS A 87 -4.06 -1.15 -3.23
N LEU A 88 -5.01 -1.73 -2.53
CA LEU A 88 -6.42 -1.34 -2.57
C LEU A 88 -6.86 -0.97 -1.17
N PHE A 89 -7.27 0.27 -0.99
CA PHE A 89 -7.73 0.76 0.30
C PHE A 89 -9.25 0.85 0.34
N TRP A 90 -9.85 0.18 1.32
CA TRP A 90 -11.24 0.40 1.66
C TRP A 90 -11.30 1.59 2.63
N ARG A 91 -11.91 2.67 2.19
CA ARG A 91 -12.07 3.89 3.01
C ARG A 91 -13.53 4.06 3.38
N PRO A 92 -13.88 3.89 4.67
CA PRO A 92 -15.23 4.20 5.15
C PRO A 92 -15.55 5.69 4.94
N GLU A 93 -16.82 5.99 4.77
CA GLU A 93 -17.30 7.37 4.72
C GLU A 93 -17.18 8.03 6.11
N GLY A 94 -16.99 9.34 6.12
CA GLY A 94 -17.01 10.14 7.34
C GLY A 94 -15.74 10.06 8.18
N LEU A 95 -14.63 9.54 7.67
CA LEU A 95 -13.37 9.59 8.40
C LEU A 95 -12.90 11.04 8.58
N PRO A 96 -12.43 11.43 9.77
CA PRO A 96 -11.95 12.78 10.02
C PRO A 96 -10.64 13.06 9.32
N GLY A 97 -10.38 14.34 9.03
CA GLY A 97 -9.14 14.80 8.42
C GLY A 97 -9.13 14.67 6.90
N ASP A 98 -7.98 14.99 6.33
CA ASP A 98 -7.75 14.95 4.89
C ASP A 98 -6.71 13.86 4.58
N PRO A 99 -7.04 12.84 3.77
CA PRO A 99 -6.07 11.81 3.41
C PRO A 99 -4.85 12.34 2.67
N LEU A 100 -4.95 13.46 1.95
CA LEU A 100 -3.81 14.09 1.29
C LEU A 100 -2.81 14.72 2.28
N GLU A 101 -3.28 15.14 3.44
CA GLU A 101 -2.48 15.82 4.48
C GLU A 101 -2.05 14.89 5.62
N ALA A 102 -2.55 13.65 5.63
CA ALA A 102 -2.31 12.71 6.73
C ALA A 102 -0.81 12.46 6.98
N TYR A 103 0.03 12.44 5.94
CA TYR A 103 1.47 12.23 6.08
C TYR A 103 2.16 13.29 6.93
N GLN A 104 1.60 14.50 7.02
CA GLN A 104 2.15 15.58 7.86
C GLN A 104 1.91 15.35 9.33
N GLN A 105 0.98 14.48 9.69
CA GLN A 105 0.62 14.17 11.06
C GLN A 105 1.41 12.99 11.65
N LEU A 106 2.29 12.37 10.89
CA LEU A 106 3.21 11.38 11.42
C LEU A 106 4.06 12.02 12.52
N ARG A 107 4.17 11.30 13.63
CA ARG A 107 4.98 11.72 14.79
C ARG A 107 6.18 10.81 14.93
N TRP A 108 7.33 11.45 15.08
CA TRP A 108 8.61 10.78 15.25
C TRP A 108 9.15 11.16 16.63
N THR A 109 9.37 10.17 17.48
CA THR A 109 9.90 10.41 18.82
C THR A 109 11.10 9.53 19.06
N ARG A 110 12.11 10.07 19.78
CA ARG A 110 13.28 9.30 20.19
C ARG A 110 13.06 8.65 21.56
N ASN A 111 13.55 7.44 21.69
CA ASN A 111 13.64 6.73 22.96
C ASN A 111 14.96 5.95 23.02
N SER A 112 15.18 5.21 24.09
CA SER A 112 16.41 4.42 24.28
C SER A 112 16.64 3.34 23.21
N GLN A 113 15.60 2.94 22.52
CA GLN A 113 15.65 1.90 21.48
C GLN A 113 15.83 2.47 20.06
N GLY A 114 15.73 3.78 19.91
CA GLY A 114 15.84 4.46 18.62
C GLY A 114 14.71 5.45 18.36
N VAL A 115 14.09 5.39 17.19
CA VAL A 115 12.98 6.27 16.80
C VAL A 115 11.69 5.49 16.72
N GLN A 116 10.66 6.00 17.38
CA GLN A 116 9.31 5.48 17.28
C GLN A 116 8.50 6.35 16.31
N LEU A 117 7.87 5.72 15.32
CA LEU A 117 6.96 6.35 14.37
C LEU A 117 5.52 6.07 14.81
N THR A 118 4.71 7.11 14.89
CA THR A 118 3.29 7.02 15.23
C THR A 118 2.45 7.64 14.13
N ASN A 119 1.45 6.90 13.65
CA ASN A 119 0.42 7.40 12.75
C ASN A 119 -0.89 7.54 13.54
N PRO A 120 -1.27 8.76 13.97
CA PRO A 120 -2.52 8.97 14.70
C PRO A 120 -3.75 9.05 13.80
N THR A 121 -3.56 9.08 12.48
CA THR A 121 -4.65 9.29 11.52
C THR A 121 -5.40 7.99 11.22
N PRO A 122 -6.64 8.07 10.68
CA PRO A 122 -7.37 6.90 10.23
C PRO A 122 -6.94 6.39 8.86
N TYR A 123 -5.90 6.97 8.26
CA TYR A 123 -5.44 6.68 6.90
C TYR A 123 -4.14 5.91 6.88
N TYR A 124 -3.98 5.01 5.91
CA TYR A 124 -2.66 4.45 5.57
C TYR A 124 -1.80 5.55 4.96
N ILE A 125 -0.53 5.57 5.33
CA ILE A 125 0.45 6.50 4.78
C ILE A 125 1.49 5.71 4.00
N ASN A 126 1.54 5.94 2.68
CA ASN A 126 2.50 5.30 1.79
C ASN A 126 3.76 6.15 1.75
N LEU A 127 4.72 5.83 2.61
CA LEU A 127 5.98 6.56 2.65
C LEU A 127 6.84 6.26 1.42
N ILE A 128 7.43 7.30 0.89
CA ILE A 128 8.44 7.24 -0.16
C ILE A 128 9.53 8.27 0.15
N GLN A 129 10.74 8.04 -0.33
CA GLN A 129 11.86 8.94 -0.12
C GLN A 129 12.09 9.29 1.35
N LEU A 130 11.91 8.30 2.23
CA LEU A 130 12.26 8.44 3.64
C LEU A 130 13.76 8.48 3.81
N SER A 131 14.27 9.47 4.53
CA SER A 131 15.69 9.59 4.89
C SER A 131 15.87 9.85 6.38
N VAL A 132 16.96 9.31 6.92
CA VAL A 132 17.39 9.52 8.30
C VAL A 132 18.84 10.02 8.27
N ASN A 133 19.08 11.21 8.82
CA ASN A 133 20.38 11.89 8.75
C ASN A 133 20.95 11.97 7.32
N GLY A 134 20.08 12.27 6.34
CA GLY A 134 20.45 12.37 4.94
C GLY A 134 20.63 11.04 4.20
N LYS A 135 20.53 9.91 4.89
CA LYS A 135 20.64 8.58 4.28
C LYS A 135 19.25 8.08 3.87
N ALA A 136 19.05 7.86 2.58
CA ALA A 136 17.80 7.32 2.06
C ALA A 136 17.59 5.86 2.51
N LEU A 137 16.36 5.53 2.91
CA LEU A 137 15.94 4.18 3.26
C LEU A 137 15.15 3.56 2.10
N SER A 138 15.56 2.37 1.67
CA SER A 138 15.01 1.70 0.50
C SER A 138 13.59 1.17 0.68
N ASN A 139 13.18 0.86 1.91
CA ASN A 139 11.89 0.25 2.24
C ASN A 139 11.17 1.06 3.31
N ALA A 140 10.70 2.26 2.93
CA ALA A 140 9.92 3.10 3.83
C ALA A 140 8.59 2.43 4.22
N GLY A 141 7.95 1.76 3.25
CA GLY A 141 6.76 0.95 3.48
C GLY A 141 5.49 1.75 3.72
N VAL A 142 4.46 1.03 4.11
CA VAL A 142 3.15 1.56 4.43
C VAL A 142 3.00 1.63 5.94
N VAL A 143 2.57 2.78 6.45
CA VAL A 143 2.28 2.97 7.87
C VAL A 143 0.77 2.82 8.08
N PRO A 144 0.32 1.78 8.80
CA PRO A 144 -1.10 1.58 9.04
C PRO A 144 -1.73 2.71 9.87
N PRO A 145 -3.05 2.91 9.75
CA PRO A 145 -3.76 3.88 10.58
C PRO A 145 -3.69 3.53 12.06
N LYS A 146 -3.63 4.55 12.91
CA LYS A 146 -3.66 4.41 14.38
C LYS A 146 -2.65 3.38 14.91
N SER A 147 -1.44 3.42 14.36
CA SER A 147 -0.38 2.46 14.64
C SER A 147 0.90 3.11 15.09
N GLN A 148 1.76 2.30 15.69
CA GLN A 148 3.10 2.67 16.11
C GLN A 148 4.11 1.66 15.56
N ARG A 149 5.30 2.15 15.21
CA ARG A 149 6.42 1.31 14.76
C ARG A 149 7.68 1.75 15.48
N GLN A 150 8.37 0.81 16.13
CA GLN A 150 9.68 1.06 16.71
C GLN A 150 10.76 0.74 15.67
N THR A 151 11.73 1.64 15.54
CA THR A 151 12.92 1.44 14.71
C THR A 151 14.17 1.55 15.56
N SER A 152 15.29 1.07 15.03
CA SER A 152 16.59 1.19 15.67
C SER A 152 17.40 2.42 15.18
N TRP A 153 16.77 3.32 14.44
CA TRP A 153 17.44 4.50 13.91
C TRP A 153 17.88 5.44 15.01
N CYS A 154 19.05 6.07 14.84
CA CYS A 154 19.58 7.08 15.74
C CYS A 154 19.78 6.62 17.19
N GLN A 155 20.09 5.34 17.42
CA GLN A 155 20.28 4.82 18.79
C GLN A 155 21.40 5.52 19.54
N ALA A 156 22.53 5.74 18.90
CA ALA A 156 23.76 6.26 19.54
C ALA A 156 24.18 7.62 18.99
N ILE A 157 23.38 8.26 18.16
CA ILE A 157 23.76 9.46 17.41
C ILE A 157 22.79 10.59 17.71
N ALA A 158 23.34 11.72 18.12
CA ALA A 158 22.64 12.99 18.17
C ALA A 158 23.36 13.98 17.24
N PRO A 159 22.66 14.77 16.43
CA PRO A 159 21.21 14.86 16.26
C PRO A 159 20.63 13.79 15.34
N CYS A 160 19.31 13.66 15.33
CA CYS A 160 18.58 12.80 14.43
C CYS A 160 17.63 13.63 13.57
N HIS A 161 17.80 13.58 12.26
CA HIS A 161 16.97 14.32 11.30
C HIS A 161 16.21 13.32 10.42
N VAL A 162 14.89 13.47 10.36
CA VAL A 162 14.03 12.63 9.54
C VAL A 162 13.35 13.47 8.47
N ALA A 163 13.36 13.00 7.23
CA ALA A 163 12.65 13.64 6.13
C ALA A 163 11.84 12.58 5.36
N TRP A 164 10.63 12.93 4.95
CA TRP A 164 9.75 11.99 4.28
C TRP A 164 8.81 12.66 3.29
N ARG A 165 8.35 11.86 2.35
CA ARG A 165 7.24 12.14 1.43
C ARG A 165 6.30 10.96 1.42
N ALA A 166 5.08 11.17 0.96
CA ALA A 166 4.10 10.12 0.76
C ALA A 166 3.57 10.12 -0.68
N ILE A 167 3.10 8.97 -1.12
CA ILE A 167 2.31 8.86 -2.35
C ILE A 167 0.85 9.06 -1.98
N ASN A 168 0.16 9.97 -2.68
CA ASN A 168 -1.25 10.25 -2.45
C ASN A 168 -2.18 9.33 -3.26
N ASP A 169 -3.50 9.50 -3.09
CA ASP A 169 -4.52 8.70 -3.78
C ASP A 169 -4.48 8.80 -5.30
N TYR A 170 -3.86 9.85 -5.84
CA TYR A 170 -3.74 10.08 -7.28
C TYR A 170 -2.42 9.59 -7.86
N GLY A 171 -1.60 8.92 -7.05
CA GLY A 171 -0.27 8.47 -7.45
C GLY A 171 0.80 9.56 -7.46
N GLY A 172 0.47 10.76 -7.00
CA GLY A 172 1.41 11.89 -6.93
C GLY A 172 2.22 11.88 -5.64
N LEU A 173 3.36 12.57 -5.68
CA LEU A 173 4.21 12.78 -4.52
C LEU A 173 3.73 13.98 -3.71
N SER A 174 3.68 13.82 -2.40
CA SER A 174 3.49 14.94 -1.48
C SER A 174 4.71 15.86 -1.45
N ALA A 175 4.54 17.06 -0.88
CA ALA A 175 5.67 17.89 -0.48
C ALA A 175 6.51 17.18 0.60
N LYS A 176 7.81 17.51 0.66
CA LYS A 176 8.70 16.96 1.68
C LYS A 176 8.37 17.55 3.05
N LYS A 177 8.32 16.69 4.05
CA LYS A 177 8.25 17.05 5.47
C LYS A 177 9.53 16.65 6.17
N GLU A 178 9.98 17.48 7.09
CA GLU A 178 11.23 17.25 7.85
C GLU A 178 11.00 17.50 9.33
N GLN A 179 11.74 16.79 10.15
CA GLN A 179 11.74 16.99 11.59
C GLN A 179 13.12 16.68 12.18
N ASN A 180 13.60 17.58 13.04
CA ASN A 180 14.75 17.33 13.89
C ASN A 180 14.28 16.74 15.21
N LEU A 181 14.89 15.63 15.61
CA LEU A 181 14.63 14.97 16.88
C LEU A 181 15.77 15.28 17.85
N PRO A 182 15.46 15.85 19.02
CA PRO A 182 16.49 16.15 20.01
C PRO A 182 17.18 14.91 20.58
#